data_9ac8aae1008761c6a2d881cb86e0c3f5
#
_entry.id   9ac8aae1008761c6a2d881cb86e0c3f5
#
_cell.length_a   1.000
_cell.length_b   1.000
_cell.length_c   1.000
_cell.angle_alpha   90.00
_cell.angle_beta   90.00
_cell.angle_gamma   90.00
#
_symmetry.space_group_name_H-M   'P 1'
#
loop_
_entity.id
_entity.type
_entity.pdbx_description
1 polymer ?
#
loop_
_entity_poly.entity_id
_entity_poly.type
_entity_poly.pdbx_seq_one_letter_code
_entity_poly.pdbx_strand_id
1 'polypeptide(L)'
;LLHTSEATAEGIAHANPAKKDVYLSHTTTLMKKHFTYLLLLTSLFSTVSAQKLSLMTYNIRLDLASDGENAWPNRKAYWASQVAFYEPDIFGIQEALPHQVTDIQTLLPNYNAIGIGRDGEGKGESSNIFYQKNRFQVVQQNTFWLSETPDKISKGWDAALNRVCTYALFKDHKTKQTFWVFNTHLDHMGELARTNSILLILSKIKALNTQNYPVFFMGDFNTEPNKERINNLKKEMNDSQDISKTKPFGPTGTFNAFQHQEAVTKRIDYIFLSKNNPFTVEKYAILSDSKDLKYPSDHLPVYIELKI
;
A
#
# COMPACT_ATOMS: atom_id res chain seq x y z
N LEU A 1 -8.80 20.45 102.00
CA LEU A 1 -9.04 19.14 102.57
C LEU A 1 -8.69 18.06 101.51
N LEU A 2 -7.45 17.52 101.56
CA LEU A 2 -7.05 16.23 102.06
C LEU A 2 -7.76 15.03 101.38
N HIS A 3 -7.14 14.21 100.56
CA HIS A 3 -6.38 13.04 100.92
C HIS A 3 -5.81 12.38 99.64
N THR A 4 -4.49 12.26 99.56
CA THR A 4 -3.60 11.10 99.44
C THR A 4 -4.22 9.75 99.10
N SER A 5 -3.68 9.02 98.13
CA SER A 5 -3.03 7.73 98.39
C SER A 5 -2.38 7.16 97.14
N GLU A 6 -1.27 6.61 97.41
CA GLU A 6 -0.21 5.95 96.61
C GLU A 6 -0.63 4.64 95.94
N ALA A 7 0.34 4.28 95.14
CA ALA A 7 0.75 2.91 94.72
C ALA A 7 0.07 2.38 93.47
N THR A 8 0.76 1.76 92.49
CA THR A 8 2.05 1.02 92.54
C THR A 8 2.50 0.86 91.08
N ALA A 9 3.83 0.85 90.95
CA ALA A 9 4.50 0.48 89.67
C ALA A 9 4.35 -1.01 89.39
N GLU A 10 4.23 -1.39 88.13
CA GLU A 10 4.87 -2.59 87.60
C GLU A 10 4.56 -2.73 86.11
N GLY A 11 5.63 -2.98 85.29
CA GLY A 11 5.58 -3.78 84.14
C GLY A 11 5.98 -3.10 82.82
N ILE A 12 7.16 -2.47 82.72
CA ILE A 12 7.70 -2.15 81.41
C ILE A 12 8.30 -3.43 80.79
N ALA A 13 7.54 -4.07 79.97
CA ALA A 13 8.10 -5.14 79.09
C ALA A 13 9.04 -4.52 78.07
N HIS A 14 10.33 -4.73 78.24
CA HIS A 14 11.34 -4.42 77.20
C HIS A 14 11.08 -5.24 75.92
N ALA A 15 10.52 -4.63 74.96
CA ALA A 15 10.46 -5.19 73.57
C ALA A 15 11.87 -5.26 73.00
N ASN A 16 12.32 -6.46 72.67
CA ASN A 16 13.65 -6.74 72.12
C ASN A 16 13.81 -6.06 70.74
N PRO A 17 14.71 -5.09 70.59
CA PRO A 17 14.86 -4.33 69.31
C PRO A 17 15.23 -5.21 68.14
N ALA A 18 15.87 -6.36 68.37
CA ALA A 18 16.28 -7.28 67.28
C ALA A 18 15.11 -7.93 66.49
N LYS A 19 13.91 -8.04 67.10
CA LYS A 19 12.72 -8.58 66.38
C LYS A 19 12.05 -7.54 65.48
N LYS A 20 12.18 -6.25 65.73
CA LYS A 20 11.58 -5.20 64.90
C LYS A 20 12.32 -5.01 63.57
N ASP A 21 13.64 -5.14 63.60
CA ASP A 21 14.47 -4.95 62.39
C ASP A 21 14.34 -6.12 61.40
N VAL A 22 14.08 -7.36 61.94
CA VAL A 22 13.85 -8.54 61.09
C VAL A 22 12.50 -8.45 60.36
N TYR A 23 11.44 -7.93 60.99
CA TYR A 23 10.13 -7.74 60.31
C TYR A 23 10.15 -6.62 59.29
N LEU A 24 10.87 -5.51 59.51
CA LEU A 24 11.01 -4.42 58.55
C LEU A 24 11.85 -4.84 57.35
N SER A 25 12.91 -5.65 57.58
CA SER A 25 13.78 -6.10 56.48
C SER A 25 13.07 -7.11 55.56
N HIS A 26 12.23 -8.00 56.12
CA HIS A 26 11.46 -8.95 55.29
C HIS A 26 10.33 -8.28 54.50
N THR A 27 9.61 -7.31 55.05
CA THR A 27 8.57 -6.57 54.33
C THR A 27 9.13 -5.69 53.22
N THR A 28 10.26 -5.03 53.43
CA THR A 28 10.91 -4.23 52.41
C THR A 28 11.51 -5.08 51.27
N THR A 29 12.02 -6.28 51.59
CA THR A 29 12.56 -7.21 50.56
C THR A 29 11.42 -7.84 49.76
N LEU A 30 10.26 -8.19 50.39
CA LEU A 30 9.08 -8.68 49.66
C LEU A 30 8.50 -7.60 48.74
N MET A 31 8.33 -6.38 49.22
CA MET A 31 7.84 -5.26 48.41
C MET A 31 8.74 -4.95 47.24
N LYS A 32 10.07 -4.97 47.41
CA LYS A 32 11.03 -4.80 46.31
C LYS A 32 10.92 -5.91 45.27
N LYS A 33 10.76 -7.18 45.67
CA LYS A 33 10.55 -8.29 44.75
C LYS A 33 9.23 -8.16 43.98
N HIS A 34 8.14 -7.79 44.61
CA HIS A 34 6.84 -7.61 43.94
C HIS A 34 6.84 -6.40 43.00
N PHE A 35 7.54 -5.31 43.36
CA PHE A 35 7.69 -4.14 42.49
C PHE A 35 8.57 -4.45 41.23
N THR A 36 9.59 -5.27 41.39
CA THR A 36 10.43 -5.74 40.25
C THR A 36 9.65 -6.68 39.35
N TYR A 37 8.83 -7.58 39.85
CA TYR A 37 7.94 -8.42 39.03
C TYR A 37 6.85 -7.62 38.32
N LEU A 38 6.30 -6.58 38.97
CA LEU A 38 5.29 -5.70 38.34
C LEU A 38 5.91 -4.87 37.20
N LEU A 39 7.14 -4.37 37.37
CA LEU A 39 7.90 -3.68 36.30
C LEU A 39 8.28 -4.61 35.14
N LEU A 40 8.60 -5.88 35.41
CA LEU A 40 8.88 -6.88 34.37
C LEU A 40 7.61 -7.28 33.61
N LEU A 41 6.44 -7.34 34.26
CA LEU A 41 5.16 -7.61 33.60
C LEU A 41 4.67 -6.44 32.75
N THR A 42 4.93 -5.19 33.13
CA THR A 42 4.54 -4.02 32.33
C THR A 42 5.43 -3.81 31.11
N SER A 43 6.66 -4.32 31.09
CA SER A 43 7.55 -4.26 29.92
C SER A 43 7.19 -5.23 28.79
N LEU A 44 6.29 -6.19 29.03
CA LEU A 44 5.85 -7.18 28.02
C LEU A 44 4.63 -6.73 27.19
N PHE A 45 3.99 -5.62 27.53
CA PHE A 45 3.00 -4.99 26.66
C PHE A 45 3.66 -4.02 25.67
N SER A 46 4.64 -4.51 24.87
CA SER A 46 4.93 -3.88 23.62
C SER A 46 3.65 -3.93 22.79
N THR A 47 2.93 -2.82 22.70
CA THR A 47 1.86 -2.69 21.73
C THR A 47 2.48 -2.96 20.36
N VAL A 48 2.27 -4.16 19.84
CA VAL A 48 2.57 -4.45 18.44
C VAL A 48 1.69 -3.51 17.65
N SER A 49 2.21 -2.32 17.36
CA SER A 49 1.55 -1.40 16.44
C SER A 49 1.40 -2.17 15.13
N ALA A 50 0.16 -2.43 14.75
CA ALA A 50 -0.14 -3.10 13.51
C ALA A 50 0.57 -2.35 12.38
N GLN A 51 1.45 -3.04 11.69
CA GLN A 51 2.26 -2.43 10.66
C GLN A 51 1.40 -2.20 9.43
N LYS A 52 1.42 -0.98 8.92
CA LYS A 52 0.61 -0.57 7.77
C LYS A 52 1.45 -0.58 6.50
N LEU A 53 0.80 -0.93 5.40
CA LEU A 53 1.29 -0.79 4.03
C LEU A 53 0.19 -0.13 3.20
N SER A 54 0.54 0.86 2.39
CA SER A 54 -0.40 1.52 1.48
C SER A 54 0.04 1.36 0.04
N LEU A 55 -0.93 1.07 -0.84
CA LEU A 55 -0.71 1.00 -2.28
C LEU A 55 -1.68 1.91 -3.02
N MET A 56 -1.22 2.42 -4.16
CA MET A 56 -2.02 3.22 -5.07
C MET A 56 -1.78 2.77 -6.52
N THR A 57 -2.82 2.76 -7.35
CA THR A 57 -2.68 2.72 -8.81
C THR A 57 -3.30 3.97 -9.42
N TYR A 58 -2.62 4.57 -10.39
CA TYR A 58 -3.02 5.84 -10.94
C TYR A 58 -2.62 5.98 -12.41
N ASN A 59 -3.56 5.86 -13.34
CA ASN A 59 -3.32 6.28 -14.70
C ASN A 59 -3.19 7.81 -14.70
N ILE A 60 -2.02 8.32 -15.09
CA ILE A 60 -1.69 9.73 -14.98
C ILE A 60 -2.00 10.53 -16.25
N ARG A 61 -2.52 9.89 -17.27
CA ARG A 61 -2.72 10.44 -18.63
C ARG A 61 -1.40 10.90 -19.24
N LEU A 62 -1.07 10.40 -20.41
CA LEU A 62 0.11 10.84 -21.15
C LEU A 62 0.03 12.35 -21.47
N ASP A 63 1.19 12.95 -21.70
CA ASP A 63 1.28 14.37 -22.07
C ASP A 63 0.91 14.57 -23.53
N LEU A 64 -0.27 15.13 -23.76
CA LEU A 64 -0.75 15.51 -25.09
C LEU A 64 -1.09 16.99 -25.13
N ALA A 65 -0.53 17.71 -26.09
CA ALA A 65 -0.84 19.12 -26.31
C ALA A 65 -2.33 19.36 -26.63
N SER A 66 -3.00 18.37 -27.24
CA SER A 66 -4.44 18.40 -27.52
C SER A 66 -5.33 18.40 -26.29
N ASP A 67 -4.82 17.99 -25.13
CA ASP A 67 -5.56 18.05 -23.84
C ASP A 67 -5.68 19.51 -23.33
N GLY A 68 -5.02 20.48 -23.98
CA GLY A 68 -5.18 21.93 -23.70
C GLY A 68 -4.86 22.29 -22.25
N GLU A 69 -5.85 22.78 -21.52
CA GLU A 69 -5.70 23.14 -20.10
C GLU A 69 -5.44 21.92 -19.20
N ASN A 70 -5.78 20.71 -19.63
CA ASN A 70 -5.50 19.45 -18.94
C ASN A 70 -4.18 18.80 -19.37
N ALA A 71 -3.34 19.46 -20.23
CA ALA A 71 -2.03 18.97 -20.57
C ALA A 71 -1.13 18.83 -19.32
N TRP A 72 -0.21 17.88 -19.35
CA TRP A 72 0.63 17.51 -18.20
C TRP A 72 1.33 18.69 -17.51
N PRO A 73 1.94 19.68 -18.22
CA PRO A 73 2.59 20.82 -17.59
C PRO A 73 1.67 21.61 -16.65
N ASN A 74 0.38 21.66 -16.94
CA ASN A 74 -0.60 22.43 -16.19
C ASN A 74 -1.10 21.71 -14.93
N ARG A 75 -1.04 20.35 -14.89
CA ARG A 75 -1.62 19.54 -13.81
C ARG A 75 -0.58 18.79 -12.97
N LYS A 76 0.68 18.66 -13.43
CA LYS A 76 1.70 17.84 -12.76
C LYS A 76 1.98 18.26 -11.30
N ALA A 77 1.97 19.56 -11.01
CA ALA A 77 2.21 20.05 -9.65
C ALA A 77 1.08 19.64 -8.69
N TYR A 78 -0.18 19.76 -9.15
CA TYR A 78 -1.33 19.33 -8.36
C TYR A 78 -1.41 17.80 -8.23
N TRP A 79 -1.14 17.06 -9.31
CA TRP A 79 -1.01 15.61 -9.29
C TRP A 79 0.03 15.15 -8.25
N ALA A 80 1.21 15.76 -8.26
CA ALA A 80 2.27 15.42 -7.30
C ALA A 80 1.89 15.78 -5.86
N SER A 81 1.16 16.91 -5.64
CA SER A 81 0.68 17.28 -4.31
C SER A 81 -0.34 16.31 -3.77
N GLN A 82 -1.21 15.73 -4.61
CA GLN A 82 -2.15 14.68 -4.22
C GLN A 82 -1.40 13.42 -3.78
N VAL A 83 -0.44 12.94 -4.57
CA VAL A 83 0.37 11.77 -4.21
C VAL A 83 1.17 12.03 -2.93
N ALA A 84 1.76 13.23 -2.77
CA ALA A 84 2.50 13.60 -1.56
C ALA A 84 1.59 13.67 -0.32
N PHE A 85 0.32 14.07 -0.46
CA PHE A 85 -0.64 14.11 0.66
C PHE A 85 -1.04 12.72 1.16
N TYR A 86 -1.33 11.80 0.24
CA TYR A 86 -1.69 10.41 0.60
C TYR A 86 -0.48 9.54 0.92
N GLU A 87 0.68 9.93 0.46
CA GLU A 87 1.99 9.31 0.71
C GLU A 87 1.95 7.77 0.62
N PRO A 88 1.49 7.18 -0.52
CA PRO A 88 1.45 5.74 -0.67
C PRO A 88 2.86 5.15 -0.54
N ASP A 89 2.98 4.01 0.13
CA ASP A 89 4.27 3.33 0.27
C ASP A 89 4.81 2.84 -1.09
N ILE A 90 3.90 2.36 -1.95
CA ILE A 90 4.17 1.96 -3.34
C ILE A 90 3.01 2.42 -4.21
N PHE A 91 3.31 2.95 -5.39
CA PHE A 91 2.27 3.25 -6.37
C PHE A 91 2.68 2.87 -7.79
N GLY A 92 1.70 2.37 -8.55
CA GLY A 92 1.82 2.12 -9.98
C GLY A 92 1.21 3.24 -10.79
N ILE A 93 1.90 3.68 -11.83
CA ILE A 93 1.35 4.64 -12.80
C ILE A 93 1.22 4.00 -14.18
N GLN A 94 0.33 4.56 -14.99
CA GLN A 94 0.12 4.16 -16.38
C GLN A 94 0.15 5.40 -17.27
N GLU A 95 0.41 5.21 -18.57
CA GLU A 95 0.52 6.23 -19.62
C GLU A 95 1.71 7.18 -19.50
N ALA A 96 2.61 6.99 -18.55
CA ALA A 96 3.72 7.92 -18.35
C ALA A 96 4.72 7.89 -19.52
N LEU A 97 4.92 9.03 -20.16
CA LEU A 97 6.03 9.25 -21.07
C LEU A 97 7.36 9.48 -20.29
N PRO A 98 8.54 9.27 -20.89
CA PRO A 98 9.81 9.36 -20.18
C PRO A 98 10.04 10.67 -19.43
N HIS A 99 9.64 11.82 -20.00
CA HIS A 99 9.75 13.12 -19.33
C HIS A 99 8.78 13.25 -18.14
N GLN A 100 7.58 12.62 -18.20
CA GLN A 100 6.65 12.59 -17.06
C GLN A 100 7.23 11.79 -15.90
N VAL A 101 7.90 10.66 -16.17
CA VAL A 101 8.60 9.89 -15.14
C VAL A 101 9.70 10.73 -14.47
N THR A 102 10.48 11.49 -15.27
CA THR A 102 11.52 12.41 -14.77
C THR A 102 10.91 13.53 -13.91
N ASP A 103 9.81 14.13 -14.35
CA ASP A 103 9.10 15.15 -13.60
C ASP A 103 8.63 14.61 -12.23
N ILE A 104 8.05 13.40 -12.22
CA ILE A 104 7.58 12.74 -10.99
C ILE A 104 8.74 12.48 -10.03
N GLN A 105 9.86 11.95 -10.51
CA GLN A 105 11.04 11.72 -9.67
C GLN A 105 11.59 13.02 -9.07
N THR A 106 11.49 14.13 -9.80
CA THR A 106 11.89 15.46 -9.33
C THR A 106 10.92 15.99 -8.28
N LEU A 107 9.60 15.84 -8.49
CA LEU A 107 8.55 16.35 -7.61
C LEU A 107 8.38 15.48 -6.36
N LEU A 108 8.69 14.19 -6.44
CA LEU A 108 8.56 13.21 -5.37
C LEU A 108 9.93 12.52 -5.07
N PRO A 109 10.94 13.25 -4.57
CA PRO A 109 12.31 12.78 -4.46
C PRO A 109 12.51 11.62 -3.47
N ASN A 110 11.52 11.31 -2.64
CA ASN A 110 11.56 10.18 -1.70
C ASN A 110 11.24 8.83 -2.36
N TYR A 111 10.81 8.84 -3.62
CA TYR A 111 10.48 7.64 -4.38
C TYR A 111 11.54 7.33 -5.43
N ASN A 112 11.81 6.03 -5.59
CA ASN A 112 12.49 5.50 -6.78
C ASN A 112 11.45 4.89 -7.71
N ALA A 113 11.78 4.83 -9.01
CA ALA A 113 10.92 4.25 -10.05
C ALA A 113 11.60 3.04 -10.70
N ILE A 114 10.78 2.07 -11.10
CA ILE A 114 11.16 0.92 -11.93
C ILE A 114 10.18 0.75 -13.08
N GLY A 115 10.66 0.24 -14.20
CA GLY A 115 9.90 0.05 -15.44
C GLY A 115 10.55 0.72 -16.62
N ILE A 116 10.23 0.21 -17.81
CA ILE A 116 10.68 0.76 -19.09
C ILE A 116 9.47 1.05 -19.98
N GLY A 117 9.66 1.91 -20.98
CA GLY A 117 8.61 2.23 -21.94
C GLY A 117 8.25 1.06 -22.85
N ARG A 118 6.99 1.03 -23.29
CA ARG A 118 6.44 -0.05 -24.14
C ARG A 118 7.13 -0.19 -25.51
N ASP A 119 7.80 0.86 -25.98
CA ASP A 119 8.54 0.88 -27.25
C ASP A 119 10.06 0.76 -27.03
N GLY A 120 10.47 0.30 -25.83
CA GLY A 120 11.86 0.13 -25.40
C GLY A 120 12.29 1.14 -24.37
N GLU A 121 13.54 1.03 -23.94
CA GLU A 121 14.09 1.93 -22.92
C GLU A 121 14.03 3.40 -23.39
N GLY A 122 13.45 4.25 -22.53
CA GLY A 122 13.27 5.67 -22.81
C GLY A 122 12.29 6.01 -23.94
N LYS A 123 11.43 5.07 -24.37
CA LYS A 123 10.49 5.28 -25.49
C LYS A 123 9.08 4.78 -25.19
N GLY A 124 8.09 5.56 -25.63
CA GLY A 124 6.68 5.25 -25.46
C GLY A 124 6.20 5.39 -24.01
N GLU A 125 4.95 5.08 -23.80
CA GLU A 125 4.34 5.06 -22.48
C GLU A 125 4.86 3.89 -21.63
N SER A 126 4.89 4.08 -20.32
CA SER A 126 5.35 3.07 -19.38
C SER A 126 4.32 2.79 -18.29
N SER A 127 4.44 1.62 -17.66
CA SER A 127 3.69 1.22 -16.47
C SER A 127 4.66 1.11 -15.30
N ASN A 128 5.17 2.26 -14.83
CA ASN A 128 6.17 2.27 -13.76
C ASN A 128 5.58 1.93 -12.39
N ILE A 129 6.42 1.37 -11.53
CA ILE A 129 6.17 1.21 -10.11
C ILE A 129 7.10 2.17 -9.35
N PHE A 130 6.52 3.06 -8.56
CA PHE A 130 7.21 3.95 -7.63
C PHE A 130 7.12 3.38 -6.22
N TYR A 131 8.20 3.51 -5.45
CA TYR A 131 8.28 3.00 -4.08
C TYR A 131 9.15 3.90 -3.18
N GLN A 132 8.81 3.99 -1.90
CA GLN A 132 9.59 4.73 -0.92
C GLN A 132 10.98 4.11 -0.78
N LYS A 133 12.02 4.80 -1.27
CA LYS A 133 13.40 4.29 -1.39
C LYS A 133 14.03 3.90 -0.05
N ASN A 134 13.63 4.53 1.04
CA ASN A 134 14.20 4.27 2.37
C ASN A 134 13.50 3.08 3.09
N ARG A 135 12.34 2.64 2.58
CA ARG A 135 11.57 1.55 3.18
C ARG A 135 11.74 0.23 2.47
N PHE A 136 11.90 0.23 1.15
CA PHE A 136 11.90 -0.99 0.36
C PHE A 136 13.23 -1.27 -0.32
N GLN A 137 13.62 -2.54 -0.29
CA GLN A 137 14.65 -3.10 -1.13
C GLN A 137 14.00 -3.83 -2.31
N VAL A 138 14.40 -3.50 -3.53
CA VAL A 138 14.05 -4.27 -4.73
C VAL A 138 14.99 -5.47 -4.80
N VAL A 139 14.41 -6.68 -4.72
CA VAL A 139 15.15 -7.95 -4.79
C VAL A 139 15.26 -8.43 -6.22
N GLN A 140 14.17 -8.25 -7.00
CA GLN A 140 14.09 -8.63 -8.41
C GLN A 140 13.12 -7.69 -9.10
N GLN A 141 13.39 -7.33 -10.36
CA GLN A 141 12.49 -6.51 -11.18
C GLN A 141 12.68 -6.83 -12.67
N ASN A 142 11.61 -6.63 -13.44
CA ASN A 142 11.68 -6.59 -14.91
C ASN A 142 10.39 -5.96 -15.46
N THR A 143 10.40 -5.73 -16.78
CA THR A 143 9.23 -5.38 -17.59
C THR A 143 9.14 -6.36 -18.76
N PHE A 144 7.94 -6.86 -19.07
CA PHE A 144 7.70 -7.75 -20.19
C PHE A 144 6.50 -7.27 -21.02
N TRP A 145 6.50 -7.64 -22.31
CA TRP A 145 5.44 -7.25 -23.24
C TRP A 145 4.25 -8.20 -23.15
N LEU A 146 3.05 -7.61 -23.23
CA LEU A 146 1.79 -8.35 -23.23
C LEU A 146 1.49 -8.84 -24.65
N SER A 147 2.18 -9.92 -25.03
CA SER A 147 2.11 -10.52 -26.35
C SER A 147 2.50 -11.99 -26.31
N GLU A 148 2.42 -12.66 -27.43
CA GLU A 148 2.88 -14.03 -27.64
C GLU A 148 4.42 -14.15 -27.54
N THR A 149 5.13 -13.01 -27.57
CA THR A 149 6.60 -12.93 -27.42
C THR A 149 6.97 -11.95 -26.30
N PRO A 150 6.71 -12.29 -25.03
CA PRO A 150 6.79 -11.35 -23.92
C PRO A 150 8.19 -10.81 -23.60
N ASP A 151 9.23 -11.45 -24.10
CA ASP A 151 10.61 -11.06 -23.85
C ASP A 151 11.17 -10.13 -24.95
N LYS A 152 10.32 -9.68 -25.90
CA LYS A 152 10.66 -8.78 -27.01
C LYS A 152 9.63 -7.67 -27.12
N ILE A 153 10.07 -6.50 -27.62
CA ILE A 153 9.16 -5.42 -27.99
C ILE A 153 8.19 -5.95 -29.05
N SER A 154 6.93 -6.07 -28.66
CA SER A 154 5.92 -6.67 -29.53
C SER A 154 4.51 -6.26 -29.12
N LYS A 155 3.63 -6.28 -30.11
CA LYS A 155 2.21 -6.07 -29.96
C LYS A 155 1.51 -7.44 -29.95
N GLY A 156 0.71 -7.71 -28.92
CA GLY A 156 0.07 -9.01 -28.75
C GLY A 156 -1.36 -9.06 -29.30
N TRP A 157 -1.72 -10.20 -29.90
CA TRP A 157 -3.08 -10.52 -30.34
C TRP A 157 -3.71 -9.42 -31.20
N ASP A 158 -4.90 -8.93 -30.79
CA ASP A 158 -5.65 -7.85 -31.45
C ASP A 158 -5.41 -6.47 -30.81
N ALA A 159 -4.32 -6.30 -30.02
CA ALA A 159 -4.02 -5.02 -29.39
C ALA A 159 -3.81 -3.90 -30.40
N ALA A 160 -4.28 -2.70 -30.09
CA ALA A 160 -4.00 -1.51 -30.92
C ALA A 160 -2.54 -1.07 -30.77
N LEU A 161 -1.97 -1.22 -29.58
CA LEU A 161 -0.63 -0.72 -29.20
C LEU A 161 0.16 -1.80 -28.44
N ASN A 162 1.50 -1.63 -28.40
CA ASN A 162 2.33 -2.39 -27.48
C ASN A 162 1.86 -2.13 -26.04
N ARG A 163 1.79 -3.17 -25.22
CA ARG A 163 1.45 -3.10 -23.80
C ARG A 163 2.47 -3.85 -22.98
N VAL A 164 2.72 -3.37 -21.78
CA VAL A 164 3.72 -3.94 -20.88
C VAL A 164 3.16 -4.17 -19.48
N CYS A 165 3.79 -5.09 -18.79
CA CYS A 165 3.63 -5.26 -17.34
C CYS A 165 5.00 -5.15 -16.68
N THR A 166 5.13 -4.21 -15.75
CA THR A 166 6.31 -4.06 -14.90
C THR A 166 6.06 -4.80 -13.59
N TYR A 167 7.07 -5.50 -13.09
CA TYR A 167 6.97 -6.19 -11.81
C TYR A 167 8.22 -6.02 -10.96
N ALA A 168 8.04 -6.13 -9.64
CA ALA A 168 9.13 -6.23 -8.70
C ALA A 168 8.81 -7.09 -7.49
N LEU A 169 9.84 -7.75 -6.97
CA LEU A 169 9.85 -8.37 -5.64
C LEU A 169 10.45 -7.37 -4.66
N PHE A 170 9.65 -6.93 -3.72
CA PHE A 170 10.04 -6.01 -2.66
C PHE A 170 10.28 -6.74 -1.34
N LYS A 171 11.31 -6.30 -0.62
CA LYS A 171 11.50 -6.60 0.80
C LYS A 171 11.25 -5.32 1.60
N ASP A 172 10.26 -5.33 2.45
CA ASP A 172 9.92 -4.21 3.33
C ASP A 172 10.78 -4.25 4.60
N HIS A 173 11.63 -3.25 4.79
CA HIS A 173 12.48 -3.14 5.97
C HIS A 173 11.68 -2.89 7.26
N LYS A 174 10.48 -2.31 7.16
CA LYS A 174 9.61 -2.01 8.29
C LYS A 174 8.85 -3.24 8.76
N THR A 175 8.14 -3.92 7.85
CA THR A 175 7.29 -5.07 8.17
C THR A 175 8.02 -6.41 8.10
N LYS A 176 9.23 -6.44 7.53
CA LYS A 176 10.03 -7.64 7.21
C LYS A 176 9.36 -8.56 6.18
N GLN A 177 8.24 -8.15 5.61
CA GLN A 177 7.54 -8.91 4.57
C GLN A 177 8.26 -8.81 3.23
N THR A 178 8.15 -9.89 2.45
CA THR A 178 8.58 -9.94 1.06
C THR A 178 7.34 -10.19 0.21
N PHE A 179 7.13 -9.41 -0.84
CA PHE A 179 5.94 -9.51 -1.68
C PHE A 179 6.20 -9.00 -3.10
N TRP A 180 5.40 -9.48 -4.04
CA TRP A 180 5.43 -9.05 -5.43
C TRP A 180 4.44 -7.93 -5.70
N VAL A 181 4.83 -7.01 -6.57
CA VAL A 181 3.94 -6.01 -7.16
C VAL A 181 4.06 -6.11 -8.67
N PHE A 182 2.91 -6.18 -9.36
CA PHE A 182 2.77 -6.16 -10.82
C PHE A 182 1.91 -4.95 -11.19
N ASN A 183 2.36 -4.13 -12.13
CA ASN A 183 1.65 -2.96 -12.62
C ASN A 183 1.53 -3.00 -14.14
N THR A 184 0.34 -2.74 -14.67
CA THR A 184 0.04 -2.85 -16.10
C THR A 184 -0.94 -1.80 -16.58
N HIS A 185 -0.95 -1.59 -17.90
CA HIS A 185 -2.02 -0.91 -18.64
C HIS A 185 -2.45 -1.79 -19.80
N LEU A 186 -3.64 -2.39 -19.68
CA LEU A 186 -4.18 -3.29 -20.70
C LEU A 186 -4.65 -2.51 -21.93
N ASP A 187 -4.74 -3.18 -23.08
CA ASP A 187 -5.11 -2.51 -24.31
C ASP A 187 -6.56 -1.98 -24.28
N HIS A 188 -6.76 -0.78 -24.82
CA HIS A 188 -8.06 -0.10 -24.81
C HIS A 188 -9.02 -0.60 -25.91
N MET A 189 -8.52 -1.25 -26.96
CA MET A 189 -9.33 -1.74 -28.09
C MET A 189 -9.46 -3.26 -28.11
N GLY A 190 -8.34 -3.98 -28.00
CA GLY A 190 -8.26 -5.42 -28.20
C GLY A 190 -8.93 -6.23 -27.12
N GLU A 191 -10.07 -6.85 -27.38
CA GLU A 191 -10.79 -7.71 -26.43
C GLU A 191 -10.01 -8.98 -26.10
N LEU A 192 -9.44 -9.61 -27.14
CA LEU A 192 -8.60 -10.80 -26.98
C LEU A 192 -7.28 -10.46 -26.25
N ALA A 193 -6.68 -9.31 -26.62
CA ALA A 193 -5.47 -8.83 -25.99
C ALA A 193 -5.66 -8.61 -24.48
N ARG A 194 -6.75 -7.97 -24.03
CA ARG A 194 -7.03 -7.80 -22.58
C ARG A 194 -7.16 -9.13 -21.85
N THR A 195 -7.89 -10.09 -22.44
CA THR A 195 -8.10 -11.40 -21.83
C THR A 195 -6.79 -12.18 -21.72
N ASN A 196 -6.05 -12.28 -22.81
CA ASN A 196 -4.80 -13.03 -22.85
C ASN A 196 -3.68 -12.35 -22.05
N SER A 197 -3.68 -11.03 -21.96
CA SER A 197 -2.74 -10.29 -21.11
C SER A 197 -2.90 -10.65 -19.64
N ILE A 198 -4.14 -10.74 -19.13
CA ILE A 198 -4.41 -11.19 -17.76
C ILE A 198 -3.90 -12.62 -17.55
N LEU A 199 -4.18 -13.53 -18.48
CA LEU A 199 -3.72 -14.93 -18.39
C LEU A 199 -2.19 -15.02 -18.42
N LEU A 200 -1.54 -14.25 -19.28
CA LEU A 200 -0.07 -14.17 -19.36
C LEU A 200 0.53 -13.65 -18.05
N ILE A 201 -0.04 -12.58 -17.47
CA ILE A 201 0.44 -12.02 -16.20
C ILE A 201 0.27 -13.05 -15.07
N LEU A 202 -0.88 -13.73 -14.96
CA LEU A 202 -1.10 -14.80 -13.98
C LEU A 202 -0.11 -15.96 -14.15
N SER A 203 0.20 -16.33 -15.39
CA SER A 203 1.22 -17.35 -15.70
C SER A 203 2.63 -16.90 -15.26
N LYS A 204 3.01 -15.64 -15.54
CA LYS A 204 4.29 -15.06 -15.08
C LYS A 204 4.35 -14.97 -13.56
N ILE A 205 3.26 -14.59 -12.87
CA ILE A 205 3.17 -14.60 -11.40
C ILE A 205 3.45 -16.01 -10.87
N LYS A 206 2.78 -17.03 -11.41
CA LYS A 206 2.98 -18.42 -11.00
C LYS A 206 4.43 -18.91 -11.23
N ALA A 207 5.03 -18.56 -12.36
CA ALA A 207 6.39 -18.97 -12.69
C ALA A 207 7.45 -18.28 -11.81
N LEU A 208 7.26 -16.99 -11.49
CA LEU A 208 8.20 -16.20 -10.70
C LEU A 208 8.07 -16.43 -9.19
N ASN A 209 6.85 -16.65 -8.71
CA ASN A 209 6.54 -16.71 -7.28
C ASN A 209 6.62 -18.14 -6.71
N THR A 210 7.77 -18.79 -6.88
CA THR A 210 8.02 -20.15 -6.37
C THR A 210 8.03 -20.25 -4.84
N GLN A 211 8.25 -19.12 -4.17
CA GLN A 211 8.25 -19.00 -2.70
C GLN A 211 6.86 -18.72 -2.12
N ASN A 212 5.83 -18.60 -2.96
CA ASN A 212 4.47 -18.30 -2.56
C ASN A 212 4.32 -17.01 -1.72
N TYR A 213 5.12 -15.97 -2.05
CA TYR A 213 4.98 -14.65 -1.43
C TYR A 213 3.65 -14.01 -1.80
N PRO A 214 3.13 -13.07 -0.97
CA PRO A 214 1.99 -12.23 -1.33
C PRO A 214 2.21 -11.49 -2.66
N VAL A 215 1.15 -11.36 -3.44
CA VAL A 215 1.19 -10.68 -4.73
C VAL A 215 0.14 -9.58 -4.77
N PHE A 216 0.53 -8.39 -5.22
CA PHE A 216 -0.34 -7.30 -5.59
C PHE A 216 -0.28 -7.13 -7.11
N PHE A 217 -1.44 -7.15 -7.77
CA PHE A 217 -1.58 -6.94 -9.19
C PHE A 217 -2.49 -5.74 -9.43
N MET A 218 -1.93 -4.66 -9.97
CA MET A 218 -2.62 -3.37 -10.10
C MET A 218 -2.44 -2.76 -11.48
N GLY A 219 -3.25 -1.75 -11.77
CA GLY A 219 -3.16 -0.97 -12.99
C GLY A 219 -4.50 -0.57 -13.56
N ASP A 220 -4.43 -0.04 -14.80
CA ASP A 220 -5.58 0.21 -15.66
C ASP A 220 -5.85 -1.05 -16.53
N PHE A 221 -6.98 -1.69 -16.26
CA PHE A 221 -7.38 -2.92 -16.95
C PHE A 221 -8.24 -2.64 -18.19
N ASN A 222 -8.59 -1.40 -18.46
CA ASN A 222 -9.51 -1.02 -19.55
C ASN A 222 -10.75 -1.94 -19.63
N THR A 223 -11.24 -2.39 -18.47
CA THR A 223 -12.27 -3.41 -18.35
C THR A 223 -13.13 -3.16 -17.12
N GLU A 224 -14.43 -3.08 -17.28
CA GLU A 224 -15.39 -2.91 -16.19
C GLU A 224 -15.62 -4.20 -15.38
N PRO A 225 -16.10 -4.11 -14.11
CA PRO A 225 -16.21 -5.25 -13.19
C PRO A 225 -17.14 -6.37 -13.65
N ASN A 226 -18.16 -6.05 -14.46
CA ASN A 226 -19.15 -7.00 -14.97
C ASN A 226 -18.64 -7.88 -16.12
N LYS A 227 -17.44 -7.63 -16.64
CA LYS A 227 -16.86 -8.40 -17.74
C LYS A 227 -16.32 -9.74 -17.26
N GLU A 228 -16.48 -10.76 -18.08
CA GLU A 228 -16.11 -12.14 -17.76
C GLU A 228 -14.62 -12.27 -17.36
N ARG A 229 -13.72 -11.55 -18.02
CA ARG A 229 -12.29 -11.58 -17.70
C ARG A 229 -11.98 -11.10 -16.28
N ILE A 230 -12.72 -10.11 -15.75
CA ILE A 230 -12.60 -9.67 -14.36
C ILE A 230 -13.20 -10.70 -13.41
N ASN A 231 -14.36 -11.28 -13.75
CA ASN A 231 -14.95 -12.37 -12.97
C ASN A 231 -14.02 -13.60 -12.90
N ASN A 232 -13.33 -13.92 -13.99
CA ASN A 232 -12.35 -15.00 -14.00
C ASN A 232 -11.11 -14.64 -13.17
N LEU A 233 -10.60 -13.41 -13.25
CA LEU A 233 -9.50 -12.96 -12.39
C LEU A 233 -9.87 -13.02 -10.90
N LYS A 234 -11.10 -12.69 -10.52
CA LYS A 234 -11.61 -12.80 -9.13
C LYS A 234 -11.63 -14.22 -8.58
N LYS A 235 -11.64 -15.24 -9.45
CA LYS A 235 -11.48 -16.65 -9.01
C LYS A 235 -10.04 -16.93 -8.55
N GLU A 236 -9.05 -16.26 -9.14
CA GLU A 236 -7.61 -16.44 -8.86
C GLU A 236 -7.08 -15.48 -7.81
N MET A 237 -7.58 -14.23 -7.81
CA MET A 237 -7.15 -13.15 -6.91
C MET A 237 -8.34 -12.46 -6.25
N ASN A 238 -8.11 -11.76 -5.16
CA ASN A 238 -9.12 -10.96 -4.48
C ASN A 238 -9.08 -9.51 -4.99
N ASP A 239 -10.22 -8.96 -5.42
CA ASP A 239 -10.37 -7.54 -5.67
C ASP A 239 -10.36 -6.80 -4.32
N SER A 240 -9.48 -5.83 -4.14
CA SER A 240 -9.33 -5.09 -2.89
C SER A 240 -10.61 -4.35 -2.47
N GLN A 241 -11.44 -3.94 -3.42
CA GLN A 241 -12.74 -3.33 -3.14
C GLN A 241 -13.68 -4.30 -2.44
N ASP A 242 -13.74 -5.56 -2.92
CA ASP A 242 -14.67 -6.58 -2.41
C ASP A 242 -14.30 -7.06 -1.01
N ILE A 243 -12.99 -7.06 -0.67
CA ILE A 243 -12.47 -7.58 0.60
C ILE A 243 -12.12 -6.48 1.62
N SER A 244 -12.42 -5.23 1.32
CA SER A 244 -12.17 -4.12 2.24
C SER A 244 -13.00 -4.25 3.51
N LYS A 245 -12.35 -4.07 4.68
CA LYS A 245 -13.02 -4.10 5.99
C LYS A 245 -13.98 -2.92 6.19
N THR A 246 -13.59 -1.75 5.69
CA THR A 246 -14.46 -0.58 5.71
C THR A 246 -15.21 -0.47 4.38
N LYS A 247 -16.39 0.17 4.42
CA LYS A 247 -17.12 0.49 3.19
C LYS A 247 -16.20 1.28 2.25
N PRO A 248 -16.10 0.90 0.96
CA PRO A 248 -15.36 1.68 -0.03
C PRO A 248 -15.74 3.15 -0.03
N PHE A 249 -14.74 4.04 -0.09
CA PHE A 249 -14.93 5.48 -0.10
C PHE A 249 -14.69 6.04 -1.50
N GLY A 250 -15.43 7.13 -1.84
CA GLY A 250 -15.32 7.82 -3.13
C GLY A 250 -16.38 7.39 -4.15
N PRO A 251 -16.22 7.79 -5.42
CA PRO A 251 -17.13 7.43 -6.50
C PRO A 251 -17.07 5.94 -6.82
N THR A 252 -18.01 5.45 -7.65
CA THR A 252 -18.06 4.05 -8.04
C THR A 252 -17.14 3.70 -9.20
N GLY A 253 -16.73 4.70 -9.98
CA GLY A 253 -15.84 4.58 -11.14
C GLY A 253 -14.50 5.28 -10.94
N THR A 254 -13.56 4.98 -11.83
CA THR A 254 -12.21 5.53 -11.83
C THR A 254 -11.91 6.41 -13.05
N PHE A 255 -12.62 6.23 -14.16
CA PHE A 255 -12.42 7.02 -15.39
C PHE A 255 -13.39 8.19 -15.46
N ASN A 256 -12.86 9.43 -15.45
CA ASN A 256 -13.62 10.69 -15.43
C ASN A 256 -13.52 11.51 -16.73
N ALA A 257 -12.59 11.17 -17.64
CA ALA A 257 -12.35 11.87 -18.91
C ALA A 257 -12.18 13.39 -18.76
N PHE A 258 -11.64 13.87 -17.63
CA PHE A 258 -11.55 15.28 -17.22
C PHE A 258 -12.91 16.00 -17.03
N GLN A 259 -14.02 15.26 -16.99
CA GLN A 259 -15.37 15.83 -16.85
C GLN A 259 -15.75 15.94 -15.38
N HIS A 260 -15.39 17.06 -14.75
CA HIS A 260 -15.59 17.27 -13.33
C HIS A 260 -17.06 17.35 -12.88
N GLN A 261 -17.97 17.70 -13.78
CA GLN A 261 -19.40 17.87 -13.47
C GLN A 261 -20.22 16.58 -13.68
N GLU A 262 -19.60 15.51 -14.13
CA GLU A 262 -20.27 14.24 -14.39
C GLU A 262 -19.99 13.20 -13.29
N ALA A 263 -20.94 12.31 -13.08
CA ALA A 263 -20.76 11.19 -12.16
C ALA A 263 -19.72 10.20 -12.72
N VAL A 264 -18.70 9.91 -11.94
CA VAL A 264 -17.66 8.94 -12.30
C VAL A 264 -18.15 7.53 -11.95
N THR A 265 -18.58 6.76 -12.96
CA THR A 265 -19.21 5.45 -12.76
C THR A 265 -18.44 4.28 -13.38
N LYS A 266 -17.59 4.55 -14.38
CA LYS A 266 -16.80 3.54 -15.08
C LYS A 266 -15.54 3.17 -14.30
N ARG A 267 -15.55 2.00 -13.64
CA ARG A 267 -14.38 1.48 -12.91
C ARG A 267 -13.55 0.60 -13.83
N ILE A 268 -12.32 1.00 -14.12
CA ILE A 268 -11.39 0.25 -14.97
C ILE A 268 -10.00 0.11 -14.36
N ASP A 269 -9.74 0.76 -13.23
CA ASP A 269 -8.50 0.65 -12.46
C ASP A 269 -8.72 -0.23 -11.22
N TYR A 270 -7.73 -1.07 -10.90
CA TYR A 270 -7.86 -2.08 -9.86
C TYR A 270 -6.56 -2.30 -9.10
N ILE A 271 -6.71 -2.81 -7.85
CA ILE A 271 -5.66 -3.46 -7.09
C ILE A 271 -6.19 -4.82 -6.64
N PHE A 272 -5.60 -5.90 -7.15
CA PHE A 272 -5.89 -7.28 -6.76
C PHE A 272 -4.83 -7.81 -5.82
N LEU A 273 -5.23 -8.69 -4.90
CA LEU A 273 -4.36 -9.38 -3.96
C LEU A 273 -4.44 -10.90 -4.20
N SER A 274 -3.31 -11.61 -4.11
CA SER A 274 -3.32 -13.08 -4.15
C SER A 274 -4.17 -13.66 -3.02
N LYS A 275 -4.76 -14.86 -3.23
CA LYS A 275 -5.64 -15.52 -2.25
C LYS A 275 -4.93 -15.85 -0.93
N ASN A 276 -3.63 -16.17 -0.98
CA ASN A 276 -2.78 -16.47 0.17
C ASN A 276 -2.19 -15.23 0.85
N ASN A 277 -2.73 -14.04 0.61
CA ASN A 277 -2.19 -12.78 1.11
C ASN A 277 -2.48 -12.64 2.62
N PRO A 278 -1.46 -12.42 3.47
CA PRO A 278 -1.65 -12.21 4.90
C PRO A 278 -2.14 -10.79 5.26
N PHE A 279 -2.11 -9.87 4.28
CA PHE A 279 -2.52 -8.49 4.50
C PHE A 279 -4.05 -8.37 4.51
N THR A 280 -4.57 -7.66 5.49
CA THR A 280 -5.97 -7.26 5.56
C THR A 280 -6.14 -5.91 4.89
N VAL A 281 -7.05 -5.79 3.93
CA VAL A 281 -7.44 -4.49 3.35
C VAL A 281 -8.32 -3.77 4.37
N GLU A 282 -7.74 -2.82 5.11
CA GLU A 282 -8.46 -2.03 6.12
C GLU A 282 -9.33 -0.98 5.46
N LYS A 283 -8.80 -0.32 4.40
CA LYS A 283 -9.52 0.72 3.66
C LYS A 283 -9.30 0.58 2.16
N TYR A 284 -10.33 0.90 1.42
CA TYR A 284 -10.32 1.07 -0.02
C TYR A 284 -10.95 2.42 -0.38
N ALA A 285 -10.31 3.17 -1.25
CA ALA A 285 -10.84 4.44 -1.75
C ALA A 285 -10.55 4.63 -3.24
N ILE A 286 -11.48 5.28 -3.93
CA ILE A 286 -11.25 5.94 -5.21
C ILE A 286 -11.20 7.43 -4.88
N LEU A 287 -10.02 8.04 -5.03
CA LEU A 287 -9.78 9.40 -4.56
C LEU A 287 -10.23 10.40 -5.62
N SER A 288 -11.16 11.28 -5.28
CA SER A 288 -11.79 12.23 -6.20
C SER A 288 -11.39 13.69 -5.93
N ASP A 289 -10.16 13.88 -5.40
CA ASP A 289 -9.66 15.23 -5.16
C ASP A 289 -9.61 16.01 -6.46
N SER A 290 -10.04 17.27 -6.36
CA SER A 290 -10.04 18.22 -7.47
C SER A 290 -9.63 19.61 -6.98
N LYS A 291 -9.11 20.42 -7.89
CA LYS A 291 -8.75 21.81 -7.62
C LYS A 291 -9.32 22.67 -8.75
N ASP A 292 -10.02 23.73 -8.37
CA ASP A 292 -10.59 24.71 -9.30
C ASP A 292 -11.46 24.00 -10.39
N LEU A 293 -12.27 23.00 -9.96
CA LEU A 293 -13.13 22.18 -10.81
C LEU A 293 -12.36 21.38 -11.87
N LYS A 294 -11.11 20.98 -11.58
CA LYS A 294 -10.28 20.15 -12.45
C LYS A 294 -9.71 18.98 -11.68
N TYR A 295 -9.72 17.82 -12.33
CA TYR A 295 -9.04 16.63 -11.85
C TYR A 295 -7.56 16.64 -12.23
N PRO A 296 -6.66 16.05 -11.42
CA PRO A 296 -5.24 15.95 -11.75
C PRO A 296 -4.95 14.97 -12.90
N SER A 297 -5.89 14.07 -13.23
CA SER A 297 -5.85 13.13 -14.36
C SER A 297 -7.27 12.85 -14.85
N ASP A 298 -7.43 12.28 -16.06
CA ASP A 298 -8.69 11.74 -16.56
C ASP A 298 -9.09 10.42 -15.90
N HIS A 299 -8.24 9.89 -15.02
CA HIS A 299 -8.54 8.82 -14.07
C HIS A 299 -8.45 9.32 -12.62
N LEU A 300 -9.15 8.62 -11.73
CA LEU A 300 -9.06 8.78 -10.28
C LEU A 300 -8.25 7.62 -9.70
N PRO A 301 -7.29 7.89 -8.80
CA PRO A 301 -6.46 6.84 -8.25
C PRO A 301 -7.27 5.91 -7.33
N VAL A 302 -6.97 4.61 -7.41
CA VAL A 302 -7.39 3.62 -6.42
C VAL A 302 -6.32 3.55 -5.34
N TYR A 303 -6.73 3.73 -4.08
CA TYR A 303 -5.87 3.72 -2.91
C TYR A 303 -6.35 2.68 -1.90
N ILE A 304 -5.42 1.90 -1.33
CA ILE A 304 -5.71 0.95 -0.26
C ILE A 304 -4.75 1.11 0.91
N GLU A 305 -5.29 0.96 2.13
CA GLU A 305 -4.50 0.77 3.34
C GLU A 305 -4.59 -0.69 3.78
N LEU A 306 -3.46 -1.27 4.05
CA LEU A 306 -3.28 -2.65 4.45
C LEU A 306 -2.74 -2.73 5.88
N LYS A 307 -3.14 -3.78 6.59
CA LYS A 307 -2.64 -4.14 7.91
C LYS A 307 -2.12 -5.58 7.88
N ILE A 308 -0.98 -5.80 8.54
CA ILE A 308 -0.39 -7.12 8.78
C ILE A 308 -0.69 -7.54 10.21
#